data_27c86b600f06d2d1a64cfe4d42c9d048
#
_entry.id   27c86b600f06d2d1a64cfe4d42c9d048
#
_cell.length_a   1.000
_cell.length_b   1.000
_cell.length_c   1.000
_cell.angle_alpha   90.00
_cell.angle_beta   90.00
_cell.angle_gamma   90.00
#
_symmetry.space_group_name_H-M   'P 1'
#
loop_
_entity.id
_entity.type
_entity.pdbx_description
1 polymer ?
#
loop_
_entity_poly.entity_id
_entity_poly.type
_entity_poly.pdbx_seq_one_letter_code
_entity_poly.pdbx_strand_id
1 'polypeptide(L)'
;MTRVRFAPSPTGPLHIGGVRTALFNYLFAKKNGGKMILRIEDTDQTRFVQGAEEYIMESLNWLGIKFDEGIREGGEYGPYRQSERKDIYAKYAKQLLKSGWAYMAFDTPEELDKLRADAEQNKEIFVYNQKTRKNLRNSLSLSSDEVENLLANNTPYVLRFKMPENTVVELKDIIRGDVKFNTNELDDKVLMKTDGLPTYHLANIVDDHLMEITHVIRGEEWLPSLPLHYLLYEAFGWEKPQFAHLPLILKPTGKGKLSKRDGDKMGFPVFPIEWNAGDEVFRGYREDGYFTEAVVNMLALLGWNPGTEQEIFSMNELIQAFSLDRVGKSGSRFDPEKTKWFNHHYLNEKSGEDLADRFKQVLEEKGINTDGNLIIRICDMLKERVNFVPELWNESYFFFEAPAEYDEKFMKKAVKDDTKDLMSELIVRLQGVDGFTSEKTEAVVKEWIQSMEIGFGKVMSPFRLALVGAGKGPHVFDIIEIIGKEETILRLEKFLSKIS
;
A
#
# COMPACT_ATOMS: atom_id res chain seq x y z
N MET A 1 15.06 23.40 11.14
CA MET A 1 14.82 22.58 9.90
C MET A 1 13.77 21.52 10.24
N THR A 2 12.81 21.27 9.37
CA THR A 2 11.81 20.19 9.57
C THR A 2 12.50 18.83 9.49
N ARG A 3 12.30 17.97 10.49
CA ARG A 3 12.80 16.59 10.53
C ARG A 3 11.68 15.66 10.96
N VAL A 4 11.42 14.68 10.14
CA VAL A 4 10.42 13.64 10.38
C VAL A 4 11.05 12.27 10.27
N ARG A 5 10.34 11.24 10.71
CA ARG A 5 10.82 9.86 10.60
C ARG A 5 9.70 8.91 10.22
N PHE A 6 10.04 7.92 9.44
CA PHE A 6 9.30 6.67 9.34
C PHE A 6 10.05 5.62 10.18
N ALA A 7 9.35 5.01 11.11
CA ALA A 7 9.97 4.16 12.12
C ALA A 7 9.24 2.80 12.23
N PRO A 8 9.37 1.94 11.20
CA PRO A 8 8.71 0.64 11.18
C PRO A 8 9.44 -0.39 12.04
N SER A 9 8.66 -1.32 12.64
CA SER A 9 9.20 -2.54 13.21
C SER A 9 9.27 -3.64 12.15
N PRO A 10 10.38 -4.38 12.01
CA PRO A 10 10.57 -5.42 10.99
C PRO A 10 9.89 -6.74 11.41
N THR A 11 8.57 -6.72 11.57
CA THR A 11 7.75 -7.84 12.07
C THR A 11 6.93 -8.52 10.98
N GLY A 12 7.26 -8.28 9.71
CA GLY A 12 6.60 -8.82 8.52
C GLY A 12 6.42 -7.76 7.43
N PRO A 13 5.62 -8.05 6.39
CA PRO A 13 5.45 -7.17 5.25
C PRO A 13 4.75 -5.86 5.61
N LEU A 14 5.19 -4.78 4.99
CA LEU A 14 4.67 -3.44 5.21
C LEU A 14 3.28 -3.27 4.58
N HIS A 15 2.25 -3.17 5.41
CA HIS A 15 0.88 -2.90 4.96
C HIS A 15 0.74 -1.47 4.39
N ILE A 16 -0.18 -1.26 3.42
CA ILE A 16 -0.42 0.07 2.81
C ILE A 16 -0.74 1.18 3.82
N GLY A 17 -1.24 0.84 5.01
CA GLY A 17 -1.40 1.81 6.10
C GLY A 17 -0.07 2.38 6.59
N GLY A 18 0.96 1.53 6.72
CA GLY A 18 2.33 1.96 7.00
C GLY A 18 2.94 2.74 5.84
N VAL A 19 2.71 2.28 4.60
CA VAL A 19 3.15 2.99 3.39
C VAL A 19 2.57 4.40 3.33
N ARG A 20 1.25 4.57 3.59
CA ARG A 20 0.62 5.89 3.63
C ARG A 20 1.27 6.79 4.70
N THR A 21 1.59 6.22 5.86
CA THR A 21 2.30 6.96 6.91
C THR A 21 3.68 7.42 6.43
N ALA A 22 4.44 6.56 5.75
CA ALA A 22 5.71 6.92 5.14
C ALA A 22 5.54 8.01 4.07
N LEU A 23 4.56 7.87 3.18
CA LEU A 23 4.26 8.86 2.14
C LEU A 23 3.93 10.24 2.73
N PHE A 24 3.09 10.31 3.77
CA PHE A 24 2.72 11.60 4.38
C PHE A 24 3.91 12.26 5.09
N ASN A 25 4.78 11.48 5.74
CA ASN A 25 6.05 11.97 6.25
C ASN A 25 6.93 12.54 5.12
N TYR A 26 7.06 11.81 4.02
CA TYR A 26 7.85 12.21 2.85
C TYR A 26 7.34 13.53 2.24
N LEU A 27 6.04 13.59 1.94
CA LEU A 27 5.41 14.78 1.36
C LEU A 27 5.58 16.01 2.27
N PHE A 28 5.36 15.82 3.58
CA PHE A 28 5.52 16.88 4.56
C PHE A 28 6.97 17.37 4.67
N ALA A 29 7.93 16.44 4.75
CA ALA A 29 9.35 16.78 4.81
C ALA A 29 9.79 17.55 3.56
N LYS A 30 9.49 17.02 2.37
CA LYS A 30 9.93 17.63 1.09
C LYS A 30 9.29 18.99 0.86
N LYS A 31 8.01 19.17 1.17
CA LYS A 31 7.35 20.47 1.10
C LYS A 31 8.02 21.54 1.96
N ASN A 32 8.49 21.15 3.15
CA ASN A 32 9.09 22.08 4.10
C ASN A 32 10.62 22.18 3.97
N GLY A 33 11.22 21.66 2.89
CA GLY A 33 12.68 21.66 2.70
C GLY A 33 13.42 20.92 3.82
N GLY A 34 12.77 19.93 4.42
CA GLY A 34 13.25 19.18 5.57
C GLY A 34 13.83 17.82 5.19
N LYS A 35 14.14 17.02 6.22
CA LYS A 35 14.71 15.68 6.10
C LYS A 35 13.74 14.61 6.59
N MET A 36 13.75 13.46 5.91
CA MET A 36 13.05 12.24 6.31
C MET A 36 14.03 11.15 6.68
N ILE A 37 13.85 10.57 7.86
CA ILE A 37 14.72 9.55 8.46
C ILE A 37 14.02 8.19 8.43
N LEU A 38 14.76 7.14 8.05
CA LEU A 38 14.35 5.74 8.28
C LEU A 38 15.01 5.22 9.55
N ARG A 39 14.22 4.89 10.57
CA ARG A 39 14.66 4.24 11.80
C ARG A 39 13.99 2.88 11.94
N ILE A 40 14.75 1.82 12.13
CA ILE A 40 14.21 0.47 12.35
C ILE A 40 14.01 0.24 13.84
N GLU A 41 12.76 -0.03 14.24
CA GLU A 41 12.36 -0.29 15.62
C GLU A 41 12.31 -1.79 15.89
N ASP A 42 13.47 -2.39 16.11
CA ASP A 42 13.71 -3.82 16.28
C ASP A 42 14.00 -4.24 17.73
N THR A 43 13.57 -3.47 18.72
CA THR A 43 13.76 -3.80 20.15
C THR A 43 12.98 -5.04 20.60
N ASP A 44 11.98 -5.47 19.84
CA ASP A 44 11.27 -6.72 20.07
C ASP A 44 11.81 -7.84 19.17
N GLN A 45 12.88 -8.47 19.64
CA GLN A 45 13.57 -9.54 18.91
C GLN A 45 12.71 -10.82 18.76
N THR A 46 11.66 -10.99 19.58
CA THR A 46 10.78 -12.17 19.49
C THR A 46 9.84 -12.12 18.29
N ARG A 47 9.56 -10.93 17.78
CA ARG A 47 8.71 -10.69 16.60
C ARG A 47 9.50 -10.31 15.36
N PHE A 48 10.83 -10.35 15.42
CA PHE A 48 11.65 -10.08 14.25
C PHE A 48 11.40 -11.13 13.15
N VAL A 49 11.20 -10.67 11.91
CA VAL A 49 11.04 -11.52 10.72
C VAL A 49 12.16 -11.24 9.75
N GLN A 50 12.91 -12.29 9.42
CA GLN A 50 14.02 -12.19 8.47
C GLN A 50 13.54 -11.71 7.10
N GLY A 51 14.26 -10.76 6.50
CA GLY A 51 13.91 -10.16 5.20
C GLY A 51 12.88 -9.02 5.27
N ALA A 52 12.23 -8.79 6.44
CA ALA A 52 11.22 -7.74 6.55
C ALA A 52 11.82 -6.32 6.41
N GLU A 53 13.06 -6.12 6.83
CA GLU A 53 13.77 -4.84 6.68
C GLU A 53 14.06 -4.54 5.21
N GLU A 54 14.59 -5.50 4.46
CA GLU A 54 14.82 -5.39 3.03
C GLU A 54 13.54 -5.15 2.27
N TYR A 55 12.47 -5.87 2.63
CA TYR A 55 11.14 -5.68 2.06
C TYR A 55 10.60 -4.26 2.26
N ILE A 56 10.73 -3.71 3.47
CA ILE A 56 10.31 -2.33 3.79
C ILE A 56 11.04 -1.35 2.86
N MET A 57 12.36 -1.50 2.74
CA MET A 57 13.17 -0.61 1.91
C MET A 57 12.86 -0.73 0.42
N GLU A 58 12.67 -1.95 -0.09
CA GLU A 58 12.30 -2.20 -1.48
C GLU A 58 10.92 -1.63 -1.79
N SER A 59 9.94 -1.87 -0.92
CA SER A 59 8.58 -1.33 -1.04
C SER A 59 8.55 0.18 -1.16
N LEU A 60 9.28 0.88 -0.29
CA LEU A 60 9.32 2.33 -0.29
C LEU A 60 10.12 2.89 -1.47
N ASN A 61 11.20 2.22 -1.87
CA ASN A 61 11.96 2.59 -3.06
C ASN A 61 11.11 2.43 -4.33
N TRP A 62 10.34 1.35 -4.46
CA TRP A 62 9.42 1.16 -5.58
C TRP A 62 8.41 2.30 -5.69
N LEU A 63 7.93 2.82 -4.55
CA LEU A 63 7.00 3.96 -4.49
C LEU A 63 7.66 5.33 -4.63
N GLY A 64 8.97 5.38 -4.87
CA GLY A 64 9.71 6.64 -5.01
C GLY A 64 9.89 7.42 -3.70
N ILE A 65 9.64 6.79 -2.55
CA ILE A 65 9.83 7.38 -1.21
C ILE A 65 11.30 7.21 -0.81
N LYS A 66 12.03 8.31 -0.78
CA LYS A 66 13.46 8.34 -0.48
C LYS A 66 13.73 8.93 0.90
N PHE A 67 14.71 8.37 1.59
CA PHE A 67 15.18 8.87 2.88
C PHE A 67 16.42 9.75 2.71
N ASP A 68 16.58 10.71 3.61
CA ASP A 68 17.77 11.56 3.68
C ASP A 68 18.81 11.00 4.66
N GLU A 69 18.35 10.23 5.64
CA GLU A 69 19.16 9.54 6.65
C GLU A 69 18.51 8.18 6.98
N GLY A 70 19.33 7.20 7.32
CA GLY A 70 18.84 5.86 7.65
C GLY A 70 19.93 4.79 7.64
N ILE A 71 19.52 3.53 7.68
CA ILE A 71 20.45 2.38 7.73
C ILE A 71 21.30 2.22 6.46
N ARG A 72 20.83 2.68 5.30
CA ARG A 72 21.59 2.65 4.03
C ARG A 72 22.24 3.98 3.72
N GLU A 73 21.55 5.07 3.96
CA GLU A 73 21.95 6.42 3.68
C GLU A 73 23.02 6.92 4.68
N GLY A 74 23.06 6.32 5.87
CA GLY A 74 23.87 6.82 6.96
C GLY A 74 23.32 8.12 7.54
N GLY A 75 24.17 8.93 8.15
CA GLY A 75 23.85 10.24 8.73
C GLY A 75 24.53 10.47 10.08
N GLU A 76 24.33 11.66 10.64
CA GLU A 76 25.03 12.11 11.85
C GLU A 76 24.48 11.52 13.15
N TYR A 77 23.26 10.96 13.13
CA TYR A 77 22.52 10.52 14.32
C TYR A 77 22.46 8.99 14.47
N GLY A 78 23.25 8.26 13.68
CA GLY A 78 23.34 6.81 13.75
C GLY A 78 23.80 6.26 15.09
N PRO A 79 23.66 4.94 15.28
CA PRO A 79 23.04 3.96 14.39
C PRO A 79 21.51 4.13 14.28
N TYR A 80 20.92 3.68 13.15
CA TYR A 80 19.50 3.84 12.86
C TYR A 80 18.67 2.56 13.12
N ARG A 81 19.29 1.51 13.70
CA ARG A 81 18.61 0.36 14.30
C ARG A 81 18.59 0.51 15.81
N GLN A 82 17.42 0.33 16.42
CA GLN A 82 17.28 0.49 17.87
C GLN A 82 18.05 -0.57 18.66
N SER A 83 18.15 -1.79 18.16
CA SER A 83 18.96 -2.85 18.82
C SER A 83 20.43 -2.48 18.96
N GLU A 84 20.97 -1.63 18.11
CA GLU A 84 22.37 -1.16 18.14
C GLU A 84 22.59 0.02 19.12
N ARG A 85 21.54 0.53 19.77
CA ARG A 85 21.53 1.74 20.64
C ARG A 85 21.36 1.44 22.13
N LYS A 86 21.54 0.20 22.54
CA LYS A 86 21.26 -0.28 23.91
C LYS A 86 21.88 0.59 25.00
N ASP A 87 23.15 0.97 24.86
CA ASP A 87 23.88 1.78 25.87
C ASP A 87 23.30 3.20 25.98
N ILE A 88 22.81 3.76 24.88
CA ILE A 88 22.14 5.06 24.88
C ILE A 88 20.88 4.98 25.76
N TYR A 89 20.03 3.99 25.53
CA TYR A 89 18.81 3.83 26.31
C TYR A 89 19.06 3.56 27.78
N ALA A 90 20.07 2.74 28.10
CA ALA A 90 20.49 2.47 29.47
C ALA A 90 20.88 3.75 30.23
N LYS A 91 21.60 4.67 29.56
CA LYS A 91 21.93 5.99 30.12
C LYS A 91 20.70 6.79 30.51
N TYR A 92 19.72 6.90 29.62
CA TYR A 92 18.50 7.68 29.85
C TYR A 92 17.56 7.00 30.84
N ALA A 93 17.47 5.67 30.84
CA ALA A 93 16.75 4.90 31.84
C ALA A 93 17.28 5.18 33.27
N LYS A 94 18.61 5.21 33.46
CA LYS A 94 19.27 5.58 34.72
C LYS A 94 18.93 7.01 35.12
N GLN A 95 18.84 7.94 34.17
CA GLN A 95 18.45 9.33 34.46
C GLN A 95 17.01 9.40 35.02
N LEU A 96 16.04 8.69 34.42
CA LEU A 96 14.67 8.62 34.88
C LEU A 96 14.56 8.00 36.30
N LEU A 97 15.35 6.95 36.54
CA LEU A 97 15.42 6.33 37.86
C LEU A 97 15.95 7.32 38.90
N LYS A 98 17.05 8.02 38.60
CA LYS A 98 17.67 9.00 39.51
C LYS A 98 16.76 10.22 39.76
N SER A 99 16.00 10.66 38.78
CA SER A 99 15.06 11.80 38.92
C SER A 99 13.72 11.41 39.55
N GLY A 100 13.49 10.13 39.83
CA GLY A 100 12.27 9.63 40.47
C GLY A 100 11.08 9.50 39.53
N TRP A 101 11.27 9.65 38.19
CA TRP A 101 10.24 9.42 37.16
C TRP A 101 10.11 7.95 36.77
N ALA A 102 11.05 7.10 37.16
CA ALA A 102 10.98 5.66 36.99
C ALA A 102 11.34 4.94 38.29
N TYR A 103 10.98 3.68 38.38
CA TYR A 103 11.28 2.81 39.50
C TYR A 103 11.50 1.36 39.08
N MET A 104 12.19 0.58 39.91
CA MET A 104 12.44 -0.84 39.68
C MET A 104 11.24 -1.67 40.15
N ALA A 105 10.77 -2.58 39.31
CA ALA A 105 9.70 -3.52 39.67
C ALA A 105 10.23 -4.95 39.53
N PHE A 106 10.06 -5.74 40.59
CA PHE A 106 10.61 -7.10 40.75
C PHE A 106 9.54 -8.19 40.65
N ASP A 107 8.29 -7.81 40.35
CA ASP A 107 7.20 -8.77 40.12
C ASP A 107 7.51 -9.63 38.87
N THR A 108 7.36 -10.94 38.99
CA THR A 108 7.59 -11.84 37.84
C THR A 108 6.40 -11.85 36.89
N PRO A 109 6.58 -12.29 35.64
CA PRO A 109 5.46 -12.47 34.72
C PRO A 109 4.37 -13.37 35.28
N GLU A 110 4.73 -14.46 35.96
CA GLU A 110 3.80 -15.42 36.55
C GLU A 110 2.98 -14.82 37.70
N GLU A 111 3.63 -13.98 38.57
CA GLU A 111 2.95 -13.24 39.61
C GLU A 111 1.93 -12.26 39.03
N LEU A 112 2.31 -11.54 37.97
CA LEU A 112 1.42 -10.59 37.29
C LEU A 112 0.28 -11.28 36.57
N ASP A 113 0.52 -12.44 35.95
CA ASP A 113 -0.51 -13.23 35.26
C ASP A 113 -1.53 -13.78 36.24
N LYS A 114 -1.09 -14.21 37.44
CA LYS A 114 -2.00 -14.59 38.52
C LYS A 114 -2.89 -13.43 38.93
N LEU A 115 -2.34 -12.25 39.14
CA LEU A 115 -3.12 -11.06 39.50
C LEU A 115 -4.15 -10.69 38.40
N ARG A 116 -3.81 -10.85 37.13
CA ARG A 116 -4.74 -10.66 36.01
C ARG A 116 -5.87 -11.69 36.04
N ALA A 117 -5.53 -12.96 36.24
CA ALA A 117 -6.53 -14.02 36.33
C ALA A 117 -7.48 -13.85 37.53
N ASP A 118 -6.95 -13.48 38.68
CA ASP A 118 -7.74 -13.22 39.89
C ASP A 118 -8.70 -12.02 39.70
N ALA A 119 -8.23 -10.95 39.04
CA ALA A 119 -9.08 -9.79 38.70
C ALA A 119 -10.18 -10.17 37.68
N GLU A 120 -9.85 -10.96 36.67
CA GLU A 120 -10.81 -11.41 35.64
C GLU A 120 -11.94 -12.27 36.28
N GLN A 121 -11.61 -13.15 37.23
CA GLN A 121 -12.60 -13.91 37.99
C GLN A 121 -13.59 -13.02 38.73
N ASN A 122 -13.11 -11.86 39.22
CA ASN A 122 -13.91 -10.84 39.89
C ASN A 122 -14.59 -9.85 38.94
N LYS A 123 -14.46 -10.06 37.58
CA LYS A 123 -14.92 -9.15 36.53
C LYS A 123 -14.28 -7.76 36.61
N GLU A 124 -13.06 -7.69 37.08
CA GLU A 124 -12.23 -6.49 37.18
C GLU A 124 -11.07 -6.60 36.18
N ILE A 125 -10.43 -5.46 35.88
CA ILE A 125 -9.23 -5.41 35.06
C ILE A 125 -8.05 -5.02 35.96
N PHE A 126 -7.05 -5.92 36.01
CA PHE A 126 -5.80 -5.59 36.67
C PHE A 126 -4.98 -4.62 35.82
N VAL A 127 -4.61 -3.49 36.39
CA VAL A 127 -3.72 -2.49 35.79
C VAL A 127 -2.58 -2.19 36.76
N TYR A 128 -1.34 -2.28 36.28
CA TYR A 128 -0.17 -1.85 37.07
C TYR A 128 -0.09 -0.32 37.04
N ASN A 129 -0.64 0.33 38.08
CA ASN A 129 -0.78 1.78 38.13
C ASN A 129 -0.50 2.34 39.57
N GLN A 130 -0.71 3.61 39.77
CA GLN A 130 -0.51 4.31 41.01
C GLN A 130 -1.23 3.72 42.24
N LYS A 131 -2.32 2.97 42.04
CA LYS A 131 -3.06 2.31 43.14
C LYS A 131 -2.45 0.95 43.44
N THR A 132 -2.26 0.12 42.42
CA THR A 132 -1.78 -1.26 42.55
C THR A 132 -0.30 -1.34 42.89
N ARG A 133 0.55 -0.44 42.37
CA ARG A 133 2.00 -0.42 42.66
C ARG A 133 2.33 -0.36 44.14
N LYS A 134 1.43 0.18 44.98
CA LYS A 134 1.64 0.29 46.45
C LYS A 134 1.67 -1.08 47.14
N ASN A 135 1.05 -2.09 46.53
CA ASN A 135 0.94 -3.45 47.04
C ASN A 135 1.75 -4.48 46.24
N LEU A 136 2.56 -4.02 45.31
CA LEU A 136 3.39 -4.85 44.41
C LEU A 136 4.87 -4.73 44.78
N ARG A 137 5.68 -5.70 44.35
CA ARG A 137 7.08 -5.81 44.72
C ARG A 137 7.98 -4.88 43.88
N ASN A 138 8.14 -3.67 44.35
CA ASN A 138 8.91 -2.65 43.61
C ASN A 138 9.65 -1.70 44.59
N SER A 139 10.57 -0.90 44.03
CA SER A 139 11.41 0.02 44.81
C SER A 139 10.69 1.20 45.44
N LEU A 140 9.37 1.36 45.24
CA LEU A 140 8.55 2.36 45.91
C LEU A 140 7.80 1.78 47.13
N SER A 141 7.59 0.46 47.15
CA SER A 141 6.85 -0.27 48.22
C SER A 141 7.78 -1.02 49.18
N LEU A 142 8.97 -1.40 48.74
CA LEU A 142 10.00 -2.11 49.50
C LEU A 142 10.91 -1.10 50.24
N SER A 143 11.52 -1.54 51.33
CA SER A 143 12.57 -0.77 51.99
C SER A 143 13.87 -0.73 51.18
N SER A 144 14.73 0.23 51.44
CA SER A 144 16.03 0.33 50.78
C SER A 144 16.88 -0.93 50.93
N ASP A 145 16.89 -1.51 52.14
CA ASP A 145 17.67 -2.73 52.42
C ASP A 145 17.14 -3.94 51.62
N GLU A 146 15.80 -4.06 51.46
CA GLU A 146 15.21 -5.12 50.63
C GLU A 146 15.58 -4.96 49.16
N VAL A 147 15.51 -3.72 48.64
CA VAL A 147 15.91 -3.41 47.27
C VAL A 147 17.40 -3.73 47.03
N GLU A 148 18.29 -3.31 47.96
CA GLU A 148 19.72 -3.61 47.88
C GLU A 148 20.00 -5.11 47.92
N ASN A 149 19.30 -5.87 48.76
CA ASN A 149 19.39 -7.33 48.83
C ASN A 149 18.95 -7.99 47.51
N LEU A 150 17.85 -7.52 46.90
CA LEU A 150 17.37 -8.03 45.60
C LEU A 150 18.40 -7.77 44.49
N LEU A 151 18.98 -6.58 44.47
CA LEU A 151 20.02 -6.23 43.52
C LEU A 151 21.32 -7.02 43.71
N ALA A 152 21.76 -7.20 44.97
CA ALA A 152 22.94 -8.00 45.31
C ALA A 152 22.79 -9.47 44.92
N ASN A 153 21.56 -10.00 44.96
CA ASN A 153 21.22 -11.36 44.50
C ASN A 153 20.96 -11.45 42.99
N ASN A 154 21.21 -10.39 42.21
CA ASN A 154 20.93 -10.31 40.77
C ASN A 154 19.46 -10.65 40.44
N THR A 155 18.51 -10.31 41.30
CA THR A 155 17.10 -10.53 41.02
C THR A 155 16.68 -9.73 39.77
N PRO A 156 16.09 -10.37 38.75
CA PRO A 156 15.62 -9.66 37.57
C PRO A 156 14.58 -8.59 37.90
N TYR A 157 14.66 -7.45 37.26
CA TYR A 157 13.70 -6.38 37.36
C TYR A 157 13.45 -5.68 36.02
N VAL A 158 12.32 -5.00 35.92
CA VAL A 158 12.03 -4.06 34.85
C VAL A 158 11.99 -2.64 35.39
N LEU A 159 12.27 -1.65 34.54
CA LEU A 159 12.01 -0.25 34.90
C LEU A 159 10.62 0.15 34.40
N ARG A 160 9.81 0.70 35.30
CA ARG A 160 8.49 1.25 35.01
C ARG A 160 8.48 2.76 35.16
N PHE A 161 7.73 3.42 34.24
CA PHE A 161 7.43 4.84 34.40
C PHE A 161 6.54 5.05 35.61
N LYS A 162 6.89 6.01 36.45
CA LYS A 162 6.09 6.39 37.61
C LYS A 162 5.02 7.40 37.17
N MET A 163 3.85 6.92 36.80
CA MET A 163 2.75 7.78 36.39
C MET A 163 2.33 8.72 37.54
N PRO A 164 2.25 10.06 37.32
CA PRO A 164 1.78 11.01 38.29
C PRO A 164 0.36 10.71 38.76
N GLU A 165 0.04 11.00 40.02
CA GLU A 165 -1.31 10.82 40.57
C GLU A 165 -2.14 12.11 40.34
N ASN A 166 -3.44 11.94 40.06
CA ASN A 166 -4.44 13.02 39.97
C ASN A 166 -4.04 14.17 39.02
N THR A 167 -3.37 13.87 37.92
CA THR A 167 -2.91 14.86 36.97
C THR A 167 -3.71 14.74 35.69
N VAL A 168 -4.06 15.87 35.06
CA VAL A 168 -4.61 15.91 33.69
C VAL A 168 -3.51 16.34 32.73
N VAL A 169 -3.21 15.50 31.75
CA VAL A 169 -2.24 15.81 30.69
C VAL A 169 -3.00 16.40 29.53
N GLU A 170 -2.74 17.67 29.24
CA GLU A 170 -3.30 18.35 28.06
C GLU A 170 -2.32 18.29 26.91
N LEU A 171 -2.80 17.78 25.77
CA LEU A 171 -2.00 17.47 24.61
C LEU A 171 -2.52 18.22 23.41
N LYS A 172 -1.61 18.64 22.54
CA LYS A 172 -1.94 19.19 21.21
C LYS A 172 -1.53 18.20 20.13
N ASP A 173 -2.48 17.90 19.25
CA ASP A 173 -2.24 17.12 18.04
C ASP A 173 -2.70 17.92 16.82
N ILE A 174 -1.89 17.97 15.77
CA ILE A 174 -2.17 18.79 14.57
C ILE A 174 -3.50 18.37 13.92
N ILE A 175 -3.79 17.07 13.89
CA ILE A 175 -4.97 16.52 13.22
C ILE A 175 -6.14 16.40 14.19
N ARG A 176 -5.91 15.89 15.40
CA ARG A 176 -6.96 15.61 16.39
C ARG A 176 -7.40 16.85 17.17
N GLY A 177 -6.53 17.86 17.25
CA GLY A 177 -6.73 19.05 18.07
C GLY A 177 -6.34 18.81 19.51
N ASP A 178 -7.00 19.49 20.43
CA ASP A 178 -6.72 19.37 21.87
C ASP A 178 -7.31 18.07 22.42
N VAL A 179 -6.47 17.27 23.08
CA VAL A 179 -6.84 15.99 23.71
C VAL A 179 -6.42 16.02 25.18
N LYS A 180 -7.25 15.50 26.08
CA LYS A 180 -6.99 15.46 27.52
C LYS A 180 -7.04 14.02 28.02
N PHE A 181 -6.08 13.67 28.86
CA PHE A 181 -6.03 12.35 29.50
C PHE A 181 -5.87 12.51 31.02
N ASN A 182 -6.61 11.72 31.79
CA ASN A 182 -6.44 11.64 33.22
C ASN A 182 -5.40 10.55 33.54
N THR A 183 -4.33 10.88 34.24
CA THR A 183 -3.27 9.93 34.60
C THR A 183 -3.77 8.78 35.48
N ASN A 184 -4.89 8.95 36.19
CA ASN A 184 -5.50 7.87 36.95
C ASN A 184 -6.03 6.70 36.13
N GLU A 185 -6.23 6.92 34.83
CA GLU A 185 -6.68 5.91 33.86
C GLU A 185 -5.51 5.21 33.14
N LEU A 186 -4.28 5.68 33.39
CA LEU A 186 -3.07 5.21 32.74
C LEU A 186 -2.29 4.24 33.64
N ASP A 187 -1.56 3.34 33.00
CA ASP A 187 -0.70 2.38 33.66
C ASP A 187 0.77 2.83 33.72
N ASP A 188 1.50 2.28 34.68
CA ASP A 188 2.95 2.44 34.81
C ASP A 188 3.64 1.52 33.79
N LYS A 189 3.75 2.00 32.56
CA LYS A 189 4.35 1.22 31.45
C LYS A 189 5.79 0.82 31.74
N VAL A 190 6.16 -0.38 31.33
CA VAL A 190 7.55 -0.82 31.33
C VAL A 190 8.33 0.04 30.32
N LEU A 191 9.46 0.59 30.75
CA LEU A 191 10.39 1.36 29.94
C LEU A 191 11.62 0.54 29.53
N MET A 192 12.15 -0.28 30.46
CA MET A 192 13.28 -1.18 30.21
C MET A 192 12.90 -2.59 30.62
N LYS A 193 13.19 -3.55 29.75
CA LYS A 193 12.98 -4.98 29.97
C LYS A 193 14.14 -5.60 30.78
N THR A 194 13.94 -6.82 31.26
CA THR A 194 14.95 -7.59 32.01
C THR A 194 16.19 -7.92 31.17
N ASP A 195 16.06 -8.02 29.84
CA ASP A 195 17.17 -8.23 28.89
C ASP A 195 18.02 -6.96 28.66
N GLY A 196 17.64 -5.85 29.27
CA GLY A 196 18.30 -4.56 29.14
C GLY A 196 17.99 -3.82 27.84
N LEU A 197 16.99 -4.27 27.06
CA LEU A 197 16.45 -3.52 25.94
C LEU A 197 15.29 -2.64 26.39
N PRO A 198 15.13 -1.47 25.77
CA PRO A 198 13.98 -0.60 26.06
C PRO A 198 12.70 -1.19 25.45
N THR A 199 11.58 -0.77 25.98
CA THR A 199 10.31 -0.87 25.23
C THR A 199 10.22 0.27 24.22
N TYR A 200 9.26 0.14 23.31
CA TYR A 200 8.93 1.19 22.33
C TYR A 200 8.84 2.59 22.93
N HIS A 201 8.23 2.71 24.11
CA HIS A 201 7.99 4.02 24.73
C HIS A 201 9.27 4.81 25.03
N LEU A 202 10.25 4.17 25.66
CA LEU A 202 11.52 4.84 25.97
C LEU A 202 12.36 5.03 24.71
N ALA A 203 12.51 3.97 23.88
CA ALA A 203 13.33 4.02 22.69
C ALA A 203 12.89 5.12 21.73
N ASN A 204 11.57 5.20 21.46
CA ASN A 204 11.00 6.20 20.56
C ASN A 204 11.30 7.63 21.00
N ILE A 205 11.10 7.95 22.29
CA ILE A 205 11.29 9.30 22.82
C ILE A 205 12.77 9.70 22.82
N VAL A 206 13.64 8.79 23.24
CA VAL A 206 15.09 9.04 23.25
C VAL A 206 15.62 9.27 21.85
N ASP A 207 15.19 8.45 20.89
CA ASP A 207 15.63 8.57 19.50
C ASP A 207 15.05 9.82 18.84
N ASP A 208 13.76 10.10 19.03
CA ASP A 208 13.14 11.30 18.46
C ASP A 208 13.84 12.57 18.96
N HIS A 209 14.25 12.61 20.24
CA HIS A 209 15.03 13.72 20.78
C HIS A 209 16.44 13.78 20.19
N LEU A 210 17.19 12.66 20.23
CA LEU A 210 18.59 12.64 19.77
C LEU A 210 18.74 12.82 18.26
N MET A 211 17.73 12.43 17.47
CA MET A 211 17.67 12.61 16.02
C MET A 211 17.03 13.94 15.63
N GLU A 212 16.74 14.82 16.62
CA GLU A 212 16.15 16.15 16.44
C GLU A 212 14.84 16.14 15.64
N ILE A 213 13.98 15.15 15.91
CA ILE A 213 12.68 15.04 15.24
C ILE A 213 11.77 16.19 15.67
N THR A 214 11.30 16.96 14.71
CA THR A 214 10.44 18.12 14.94
C THR A 214 8.95 17.78 14.85
N HIS A 215 8.59 16.78 14.03
CA HIS A 215 7.21 16.34 13.83
C HIS A 215 7.13 14.82 13.85
N VAL A 216 6.23 14.30 14.69
CA VAL A 216 5.91 12.88 14.82
C VAL A 216 4.60 12.60 14.12
N ILE A 217 4.67 12.17 12.85
CA ILE A 217 3.51 11.81 12.03
C ILE A 217 3.41 10.28 12.05
N ARG A 218 2.30 9.73 12.61
CA ARG A 218 2.11 8.28 12.78
C ARG A 218 0.63 7.90 12.81
N GLY A 219 0.30 6.60 12.78
CA GLY A 219 -1.08 6.13 12.86
C GLY A 219 -1.75 6.40 14.20
N GLU A 220 -3.07 6.58 14.19
CA GLU A 220 -3.87 6.89 15.40
C GLU A 220 -3.89 5.76 16.44
N GLU A 221 -3.50 4.54 16.07
CA GLU A 221 -3.31 3.43 16.98
C GLU A 221 -2.31 3.73 18.10
N TRP A 222 -1.44 4.72 17.89
CA TRP A 222 -0.45 5.20 18.86
C TRP A 222 -0.93 6.38 19.72
N LEU A 223 -2.13 6.90 19.46
CA LEU A 223 -2.69 8.01 20.25
C LEU A 223 -2.81 7.70 21.77
N PRO A 224 -3.17 6.46 22.18
CA PRO A 224 -3.19 6.11 23.60
C PRO A 224 -1.82 6.17 24.30
N SER A 225 -0.72 6.11 23.54
CA SER A 225 0.64 6.24 24.08
C SER A 225 1.09 7.70 24.26
N LEU A 226 0.38 8.65 23.65
CA LEU A 226 0.78 10.05 23.61
C LEU A 226 0.93 10.69 24.99
N PRO A 227 0.04 10.47 25.97
CA PRO A 227 0.21 11.07 27.32
C PRO A 227 1.50 10.59 28.01
N LEU A 228 1.84 9.32 27.92
CA LEU A 228 3.13 8.83 28.45
C LEU A 228 4.31 9.49 27.74
N HIS A 229 4.25 9.63 26.41
CA HIS A 229 5.32 10.28 25.65
C HIS A 229 5.49 11.75 26.06
N TYR A 230 4.41 12.50 26.25
CA TYR A 230 4.46 13.88 26.77
C TYR A 230 5.13 13.96 28.14
N LEU A 231 4.75 13.07 29.05
CA LEU A 231 5.34 13.00 30.40
C LEU A 231 6.81 12.57 30.38
N LEU A 232 7.22 11.73 29.42
CA LEU A 232 8.64 11.37 29.26
C LEU A 232 9.47 12.57 28.78
N TYR A 233 8.99 13.36 27.81
CA TYR A 233 9.66 14.62 27.44
C TYR A 233 9.78 15.57 28.63
N GLU A 234 8.72 15.69 29.45
CA GLU A 234 8.73 16.50 30.66
C GLU A 234 9.73 15.99 31.70
N ALA A 235 9.75 14.66 31.91
CA ALA A 235 10.67 14.00 32.84
C ALA A 235 12.14 14.22 32.50
N PHE A 236 12.45 14.35 31.21
CA PHE A 236 13.78 14.66 30.72
C PHE A 236 14.08 16.16 30.63
N GLY A 237 13.07 17.01 30.75
CA GLY A 237 13.20 18.46 30.54
C GLY A 237 13.43 18.82 29.05
N TRP A 238 12.94 17.99 28.13
CA TRP A 238 13.12 18.18 26.68
C TRP A 238 11.94 18.92 26.04
N GLU A 239 12.25 19.67 24.99
CA GLU A 239 11.22 20.22 24.12
C GLU A 239 10.49 19.12 23.39
N LYS A 240 9.16 19.23 23.30
CA LYS A 240 8.31 18.24 22.68
C LYS A 240 8.21 18.50 21.16
N PRO A 241 8.31 17.48 20.29
CA PRO A 241 7.97 17.63 18.89
C PRO A 241 6.46 17.89 18.71
N GLN A 242 6.07 18.35 17.55
CA GLN A 242 4.67 18.41 17.17
C GLN A 242 4.17 17.01 16.79
N PHE A 243 2.95 16.67 17.20
CA PHE A 243 2.35 15.36 16.96
C PHE A 243 1.21 15.45 15.96
N ALA A 244 1.12 14.47 15.05
CA ALA A 244 0.05 14.32 14.08
C ALA A 244 -0.35 12.84 13.97
N HIS A 245 -1.54 12.48 14.45
CA HIS A 245 -2.05 11.12 14.43
C HIS A 245 -3.01 10.92 13.26
N LEU A 246 -2.54 10.17 12.26
CA LEU A 246 -3.26 9.86 11.02
C LEU A 246 -4.43 8.90 11.29
N PRO A 247 -5.61 9.15 10.69
CA PRO A 247 -6.77 8.27 10.85
C PRO A 247 -6.52 6.90 10.21
N LEU A 248 -7.24 5.86 10.68
CA LEU A 248 -7.16 4.52 10.11
C LEU A 248 -7.63 4.48 8.66
N ILE A 249 -7.07 3.56 7.89
CA ILE A 249 -7.66 3.09 6.65
C ILE A 249 -8.71 2.04 7.03
N LEU A 250 -9.96 2.31 6.66
CA LEU A 250 -11.09 1.44 6.94
C LEU A 250 -11.30 0.48 5.75
N LYS A 251 -11.81 -0.71 6.05
CA LYS A 251 -12.15 -1.70 5.03
C LYS A 251 -13.30 -1.22 4.12
N PRO A 252 -13.40 -1.74 2.88
CA PRO A 252 -14.39 -1.30 1.89
C PRO A 252 -15.83 -1.41 2.39
N THR A 253 -16.13 -2.44 3.15
CA THR A 253 -17.48 -2.73 3.67
C THR A 253 -17.45 -2.98 5.18
N GLY A 254 -18.51 -2.60 5.87
CA GLY A 254 -18.64 -2.79 7.32
C GLY A 254 -17.80 -1.80 8.15
N LYS A 255 -17.47 -2.17 9.37
CA LYS A 255 -16.70 -1.34 10.34
C LYS A 255 -15.31 -1.94 10.60
N GLY A 256 -14.34 -1.11 10.89
CA GLY A 256 -13.00 -1.49 11.36
C GLY A 256 -11.87 -1.21 10.37
N LYS A 257 -10.65 -1.42 10.84
CA LYS A 257 -9.41 -1.20 10.09
C LYS A 257 -9.28 -2.22 8.96
N LEU A 258 -8.80 -1.75 7.81
CA LEU A 258 -8.43 -2.61 6.68
C LEU A 258 -7.34 -3.61 7.09
N SER A 259 -7.54 -4.87 6.75
CA SER A 259 -6.61 -5.96 7.07
C SER A 259 -6.30 -6.82 5.84
N LYS A 260 -5.25 -7.66 5.95
CA LYS A 260 -4.91 -8.68 4.94
C LYS A 260 -6.13 -9.52 4.57
N ARG A 261 -6.88 -10.02 5.57
CA ARG A 261 -8.06 -10.87 5.33
C ARG A 261 -9.14 -10.21 4.48
N ASP A 262 -9.27 -8.88 4.58
CA ASP A 262 -10.22 -8.13 3.75
C ASP A 262 -9.74 -8.11 2.29
N GLY A 263 -8.44 -7.92 2.05
CA GLY A 263 -7.83 -7.99 0.72
C GLY A 263 -7.98 -9.37 0.08
N ASP A 264 -7.59 -10.42 0.80
CA ASP A 264 -7.70 -11.82 0.34
C ASP A 264 -9.14 -12.18 -0.03
N LYS A 265 -10.10 -11.80 0.82
CA LYS A 265 -11.53 -12.08 0.60
C LYS A 265 -12.12 -11.35 -0.60
N MET A 266 -11.67 -10.13 -0.86
CA MET A 266 -12.23 -9.25 -1.89
C MET A 266 -11.37 -9.17 -3.15
N GLY A 267 -10.23 -9.85 -3.19
CA GLY A 267 -9.38 -10.01 -4.36
C GLY A 267 -8.52 -8.78 -4.72
N PHE A 268 -8.11 -7.99 -3.74
CA PHE A 268 -7.20 -6.87 -3.94
C PHE A 268 -5.98 -6.92 -3.00
N PRO A 269 -4.80 -6.43 -3.41
CA PRO A 269 -3.61 -6.41 -2.55
C PRO A 269 -3.71 -5.35 -1.47
N VAL A 270 -3.05 -5.60 -0.34
CA VAL A 270 -2.87 -4.65 0.76
C VAL A 270 -1.40 -4.40 1.09
N PHE A 271 -0.50 -4.93 0.26
CA PHE A 271 0.94 -4.78 0.37
C PHE A 271 1.50 -4.14 -0.91
N PRO A 272 2.53 -3.29 -0.83
CA PRO A 272 3.09 -2.62 -2.01
C PRO A 272 3.73 -3.59 -3.01
N ILE A 273 4.48 -4.57 -2.52
CA ILE A 273 5.12 -5.61 -3.33
C ILE A 273 4.82 -6.98 -2.74
N GLU A 274 5.02 -8.04 -3.52
CA GLU A 274 4.83 -9.41 -3.06
C GLU A 274 5.76 -9.75 -1.89
N TRP A 275 5.24 -10.54 -0.94
CA TRP A 275 5.98 -11.07 0.18
C TRP A 275 5.78 -12.57 0.30
N ASN A 276 6.88 -13.33 0.31
CA ASN A 276 6.88 -14.77 0.47
C ASN A 276 7.24 -15.15 1.92
N ALA A 277 6.32 -15.76 2.64
CA ALA A 277 6.52 -16.23 4.01
C ALA A 277 6.37 -17.78 4.04
N GLY A 278 7.40 -18.47 3.60
CA GLY A 278 7.35 -19.93 3.46
C GLY A 278 6.34 -20.35 2.40
N ASP A 279 5.29 -21.08 2.80
CA ASP A 279 4.24 -21.57 1.90
C ASP A 279 3.15 -20.51 1.59
N GLU A 280 3.15 -19.37 2.29
CA GLU A 280 2.19 -18.28 2.04
C GLU A 280 2.78 -17.20 1.16
N VAL A 281 2.09 -16.88 0.06
CA VAL A 281 2.40 -15.75 -0.82
C VAL A 281 1.40 -14.62 -0.55
N PHE A 282 1.91 -13.44 -0.26
CA PHE A 282 1.12 -12.24 -0.03
C PHE A 282 1.23 -11.34 -1.26
N ARG A 283 0.14 -11.22 -2.02
CA ARG A 283 0.12 -10.43 -3.25
C ARG A 283 0.46 -8.97 -3.01
N GLY A 284 1.24 -8.40 -3.93
CA GLY A 284 1.60 -6.99 -3.95
C GLY A 284 0.94 -6.20 -5.08
N TYR A 285 0.80 -4.89 -4.89
CA TYR A 285 0.32 -3.99 -5.95
C TYR A 285 1.19 -4.06 -7.20
N ARG A 286 2.52 -4.16 -7.03
CA ARG A 286 3.47 -4.24 -8.13
C ARG A 286 3.22 -5.47 -9.01
N GLU A 287 3.09 -6.64 -8.38
CA GLU A 287 2.89 -7.92 -9.06
C GLU A 287 1.48 -8.05 -9.64
N ASP A 288 0.49 -7.39 -9.03
CA ASP A 288 -0.86 -7.26 -9.59
C ASP A 288 -0.92 -6.30 -10.79
N GLY A 289 0.20 -5.67 -11.18
CA GLY A 289 0.32 -4.85 -12.37
C GLY A 289 -0.03 -3.37 -12.18
N TYR A 290 -0.16 -2.90 -10.95
CA TYR A 290 -0.37 -1.47 -10.69
C TYR A 290 0.87 -0.65 -11.00
N PHE A 291 0.66 0.56 -11.52
CA PHE A 291 1.71 1.56 -11.66
C PHE A 291 1.98 2.25 -10.32
N THR A 292 3.24 2.58 -10.11
CA THR A 292 3.69 3.29 -8.90
C THR A 292 2.91 4.57 -8.66
N GLU A 293 2.70 5.35 -9.71
CA GLU A 293 1.98 6.63 -9.68
C GLU A 293 0.53 6.44 -9.22
N ALA A 294 -0.13 5.38 -9.68
CA ALA A 294 -1.49 5.05 -9.29
C ALA A 294 -1.60 4.73 -7.80
N VAL A 295 -0.67 3.93 -7.27
CA VAL A 295 -0.65 3.54 -5.85
C VAL A 295 -0.32 4.76 -4.98
N VAL A 296 0.65 5.57 -5.35
CA VAL A 296 1.02 6.79 -4.62
C VAL A 296 -0.14 7.77 -4.58
N ASN A 297 -0.78 8.03 -5.72
CA ASN A 297 -1.90 8.97 -5.80
C ASN A 297 -3.11 8.49 -4.98
N MET A 298 -3.46 7.22 -5.10
CA MET A 298 -4.51 6.59 -4.30
C MET A 298 -4.23 6.73 -2.80
N LEU A 299 -3.01 6.40 -2.35
CA LEU A 299 -2.63 6.50 -0.94
C LEU A 299 -2.62 7.94 -0.44
N ALA A 300 -2.21 8.91 -1.26
CA ALA A 300 -2.21 10.32 -0.89
C ALA A 300 -3.63 10.82 -0.60
N LEU A 301 -4.60 10.50 -1.44
CA LEU A 301 -6.00 10.91 -1.26
C LEU A 301 -6.75 10.08 -0.21
N LEU A 302 -6.13 9.04 0.32
CA LEU A 302 -6.76 8.19 1.33
C LEU A 302 -6.62 8.82 2.74
N GLY A 303 -7.43 9.83 2.98
CA GLY A 303 -7.49 10.57 4.26
C GLY A 303 -6.92 11.97 4.22
N TRP A 304 -6.40 12.41 3.10
CA TRP A 304 -6.03 13.79 2.82
C TRP A 304 -6.87 14.34 1.67
N ASN A 305 -7.14 15.65 1.67
CA ASN A 305 -7.91 16.33 0.63
C ASN A 305 -7.16 17.60 0.19
N PRO A 306 -6.87 17.78 -1.11
CA PRO A 306 -6.15 18.96 -1.61
C PRO A 306 -6.94 20.28 -1.45
N GLY A 307 -8.26 20.20 -1.25
CA GLY A 307 -9.18 21.35 -1.20
C GLY A 307 -9.56 21.87 -2.59
N THR A 308 -9.28 21.10 -3.61
CA THR A 308 -9.67 21.30 -5.00
C THR A 308 -10.36 20.04 -5.52
N GLU A 309 -10.88 20.08 -6.74
CA GLU A 309 -11.47 18.91 -7.41
C GLU A 309 -10.41 18.03 -8.11
N GLN A 310 -9.14 18.41 -8.04
CA GLN A 310 -8.05 17.63 -8.63
C GLN A 310 -7.90 16.31 -7.91
N GLU A 311 -7.87 15.22 -8.67
CA GLU A 311 -7.66 13.85 -8.17
C GLU A 311 -6.37 13.21 -8.67
N ILE A 312 -5.81 13.70 -9.77
CA ILE A 312 -4.58 13.19 -10.38
C ILE A 312 -3.42 14.12 -10.07
N PHE A 313 -2.37 13.56 -9.51
CA PHE A 313 -1.20 14.29 -9.04
C PHE A 313 0.09 13.54 -9.35
N SER A 314 1.04 14.17 -9.94
CA SER A 314 2.43 13.73 -9.88
C SER A 314 2.98 13.81 -8.45
N MET A 315 4.08 13.13 -8.16
CA MET A 315 4.75 13.23 -6.86
C MET A 315 5.12 14.68 -6.50
N ASN A 316 5.56 15.46 -7.48
CA ASN A 316 5.93 16.87 -7.25
C ASN A 316 4.70 17.73 -6.91
N GLU A 317 3.59 17.54 -7.59
CA GLU A 317 2.33 18.22 -7.26
C GLU A 317 1.81 17.82 -5.88
N LEU A 318 1.90 16.52 -5.51
CA LEU A 318 1.59 16.07 -4.15
C LEU A 318 2.44 16.78 -3.11
N ILE A 319 3.76 16.89 -3.32
CA ILE A 319 4.66 17.59 -2.41
C ILE A 319 4.22 19.07 -2.26
N GLN A 320 3.88 19.74 -3.34
CA GLN A 320 3.46 21.14 -3.28
C GLN A 320 2.08 21.32 -2.62
N ALA A 321 1.14 20.42 -2.89
CA ALA A 321 -0.23 20.53 -2.39
C ALA A 321 -0.37 20.08 -0.93
N PHE A 322 0.41 19.07 -0.48
CA PHE A 322 0.22 18.39 0.80
C PHE A 322 0.28 19.33 2.01
N SER A 323 -0.62 19.12 2.96
CA SER A 323 -0.63 19.83 4.25
C SER A 323 -1.30 18.95 5.31
N LEU A 324 -0.76 18.92 6.52
CA LEU A 324 -1.33 18.16 7.63
C LEU A 324 -2.69 18.69 8.08
N ASP A 325 -2.94 20.00 7.92
CA ASP A 325 -4.23 20.63 8.27
C ASP A 325 -5.39 20.12 7.43
N ARG A 326 -5.10 19.55 6.26
CA ARG A 326 -6.08 18.97 5.34
C ARG A 326 -6.23 17.45 5.48
N VAL A 327 -5.56 16.84 6.46
CA VAL A 327 -5.77 15.45 6.81
C VAL A 327 -7.05 15.33 7.63
N GLY A 328 -7.96 14.48 7.21
CA GLY A 328 -9.25 14.24 7.87
C GLY A 328 -9.06 13.64 9.27
N LYS A 329 -9.98 13.95 10.19
CA LYS A 329 -9.99 13.36 11.55
C LYS A 329 -10.55 11.93 11.57
N SER A 330 -11.45 11.61 10.65
CA SER A 330 -12.13 10.31 10.58
C SER A 330 -11.39 9.33 9.69
N GLY A 331 -11.51 8.04 9.98
CA GLY A 331 -10.96 6.98 9.13
C GLY A 331 -11.52 7.05 7.70
N SER A 332 -10.65 6.81 6.73
CA SER A 332 -10.99 6.84 5.31
C SER A 332 -11.23 5.43 4.78
N ARG A 333 -12.35 5.25 4.11
CA ARG A 333 -12.74 3.96 3.53
C ARG A 333 -11.92 3.69 2.28
N PHE A 334 -11.28 2.52 2.24
CA PHE A 334 -10.60 2.04 1.05
C PHE A 334 -11.63 1.66 -0.03
N ASP A 335 -11.35 2.05 -1.27
CA ASP A 335 -12.18 1.74 -2.44
C ASP A 335 -11.33 1.04 -3.51
N PRO A 336 -11.51 -0.29 -3.70
CA PRO A 336 -10.78 -1.05 -4.71
C PRO A 336 -11.06 -0.59 -6.14
N GLU A 337 -12.30 -0.19 -6.45
CA GLU A 337 -12.65 0.26 -7.81
C GLU A 337 -12.03 1.63 -8.12
N LYS A 338 -11.99 2.54 -7.14
CA LYS A 338 -11.27 3.80 -7.29
C LYS A 338 -9.77 3.56 -7.50
N THR A 339 -9.20 2.53 -6.86
CA THR A 339 -7.79 2.16 -7.05
C THR A 339 -7.51 1.68 -8.48
N LYS A 340 -8.40 0.86 -9.05
CA LYS A 340 -8.32 0.44 -10.46
C LYS A 340 -8.47 1.63 -11.41
N TRP A 341 -9.38 2.56 -11.08
CA TRP A 341 -9.56 3.78 -11.86
C TRP A 341 -8.28 4.63 -11.93
N PHE A 342 -7.56 4.79 -10.81
CA PHE A 342 -6.24 5.42 -10.83
C PHE A 342 -5.27 4.68 -11.75
N ASN A 343 -5.26 3.34 -11.69
CA ASN A 343 -4.36 2.55 -12.53
C ASN A 343 -4.69 2.70 -14.01
N HIS A 344 -5.97 2.65 -14.38
CA HIS A 344 -6.44 2.91 -15.74
C HIS A 344 -6.01 4.27 -16.26
N HIS A 345 -6.14 5.32 -15.43
CA HIS A 345 -5.71 6.66 -15.81
C HIS A 345 -4.22 6.71 -16.16
N TYR A 346 -3.35 6.22 -15.26
CA TYR A 346 -1.90 6.23 -15.49
C TYR A 346 -1.47 5.28 -16.60
N LEU A 347 -2.17 4.19 -16.81
CA LEU A 347 -1.95 3.29 -17.96
C LEU A 347 -2.18 4.05 -19.29
N ASN A 348 -3.24 4.83 -19.37
CA ASN A 348 -3.57 5.60 -20.57
C ASN A 348 -2.59 6.75 -20.86
N GLU A 349 -1.92 7.29 -19.84
CA GLU A 349 -0.86 8.28 -20.02
C GLU A 349 0.44 7.68 -20.58
N LYS A 350 0.65 6.35 -20.46
CA LYS A 350 1.83 5.67 -21.00
C LYS A 350 1.74 5.57 -22.51
N SER A 351 2.88 5.68 -23.18
CA SER A 351 2.99 5.35 -24.61
C SER A 351 2.94 3.83 -24.81
N GLY A 352 2.64 3.39 -26.04
CA GLY A 352 2.74 1.98 -26.40
C GLY A 352 4.14 1.40 -26.16
N GLU A 353 5.18 2.21 -26.35
CA GLU A 353 6.58 1.83 -26.06
C GLU A 353 6.79 1.54 -24.56
N ASP A 354 6.25 2.39 -23.67
CA ASP A 354 6.35 2.20 -22.22
C ASP A 354 5.62 0.94 -21.72
N LEU A 355 4.59 0.50 -22.45
CA LEU A 355 3.79 -0.68 -22.10
C LEU A 355 4.31 -1.96 -22.75
N ALA A 356 5.07 -1.82 -23.85
CA ALA A 356 5.47 -2.94 -24.72
C ALA A 356 6.23 -4.04 -23.97
N ASP A 357 7.19 -3.68 -23.12
CA ASP A 357 7.99 -4.67 -22.39
C ASP A 357 7.14 -5.50 -21.41
N ARG A 358 6.17 -4.88 -20.75
CA ARG A 358 5.24 -5.57 -19.85
C ARG A 358 4.29 -6.48 -20.64
N PHE A 359 3.78 -6.01 -21.78
CA PHE A 359 2.88 -6.81 -22.60
C PHE A 359 3.62 -7.94 -23.31
N LYS A 360 4.87 -7.74 -23.71
CA LYS A 360 5.74 -8.77 -24.25
C LYS A 360 5.90 -9.96 -23.31
N GLN A 361 6.10 -9.70 -22.00
CA GLN A 361 6.16 -10.76 -20.99
C GLN A 361 4.88 -11.61 -20.97
N VAL A 362 3.72 -10.97 -21.05
CA VAL A 362 2.42 -11.66 -21.12
C VAL A 362 2.31 -12.53 -22.38
N LEU A 363 2.80 -12.05 -23.53
CA LEU A 363 2.81 -12.80 -24.78
C LEU A 363 3.78 -13.99 -24.73
N GLU A 364 4.96 -13.82 -24.15
CA GLU A 364 5.95 -14.88 -23.94
C GLU A 364 5.41 -16.01 -23.06
N GLU A 365 4.66 -15.69 -21.98
CA GLU A 365 3.96 -16.68 -21.15
C GLU A 365 2.91 -17.49 -21.93
N LYS A 366 2.36 -16.91 -23.01
CA LYS A 366 1.44 -17.58 -23.94
C LYS A 366 2.17 -18.32 -25.08
N GLY A 367 3.49 -18.29 -25.10
CA GLY A 367 4.29 -18.89 -26.18
C GLY A 367 4.30 -18.09 -27.47
N ILE A 368 3.89 -16.82 -27.45
CA ILE A 368 3.83 -15.94 -28.61
C ILE A 368 5.10 -15.10 -28.67
N ASN A 369 5.79 -15.20 -29.81
CA ASN A 369 6.93 -14.35 -30.13
C ASN A 369 6.59 -13.54 -31.40
N THR A 370 6.63 -12.21 -31.29
CA THR A 370 6.22 -11.31 -32.37
C THR A 370 7.09 -10.05 -32.42
N ASP A 371 6.94 -9.26 -33.49
CA ASP A 371 7.68 -8.01 -33.66
C ASP A 371 7.30 -6.95 -32.59
N GLY A 372 8.32 -6.27 -32.07
CA GLY A 372 8.12 -5.22 -31.07
C GLY A 372 7.25 -4.06 -31.53
N ASN A 373 7.32 -3.68 -32.84
CA ASN A 373 6.47 -2.63 -33.39
C ASN A 373 4.99 -3.01 -33.36
N LEU A 374 4.68 -4.29 -33.58
CA LEU A 374 3.32 -4.80 -33.46
C LEU A 374 2.83 -4.72 -32.01
N ILE A 375 3.67 -5.08 -31.06
CA ILE A 375 3.33 -4.98 -29.63
C ILE A 375 3.00 -3.53 -29.26
N ILE A 376 3.84 -2.57 -29.66
CA ILE A 376 3.64 -1.13 -29.42
C ILE A 376 2.30 -0.68 -30.03
N ARG A 377 2.05 -1.03 -31.31
CA ARG A 377 0.80 -0.67 -32.01
C ARG A 377 -0.44 -1.22 -31.30
N ILE A 378 -0.39 -2.45 -30.82
CA ILE A 378 -1.49 -3.09 -30.06
C ILE A 378 -1.71 -2.37 -28.74
N CYS A 379 -0.64 -2.05 -28.00
CA CYS A 379 -0.74 -1.31 -26.76
C CYS A 379 -1.43 0.05 -26.94
N ASP A 380 -1.00 0.84 -27.91
CA ASP A 380 -1.61 2.16 -28.19
C ASP A 380 -3.07 2.05 -28.64
N MET A 381 -3.41 1.02 -29.40
CA MET A 381 -4.78 0.79 -29.89
C MET A 381 -5.75 0.37 -28.77
N LEU A 382 -5.26 -0.35 -27.75
CA LEU A 382 -6.13 -1.05 -26.80
C LEU A 382 -6.02 -0.58 -25.35
N LYS A 383 -5.04 0.25 -25.00
CA LYS A 383 -4.82 0.70 -23.62
C LYS A 383 -6.04 1.34 -22.96
N GLU A 384 -6.87 2.06 -23.72
CA GLU A 384 -8.11 2.67 -23.20
C GLU A 384 -9.21 1.66 -22.80
N ARG A 385 -9.04 0.37 -23.17
CA ARG A 385 -10.02 -0.69 -22.93
C ARG A 385 -9.75 -1.54 -21.71
N VAL A 386 -8.58 -1.35 -21.07
CA VAL A 386 -8.08 -2.21 -20.00
C VAL A 386 -7.67 -1.39 -18.78
N ASN A 387 -7.71 -2.01 -17.62
CA ASN A 387 -7.21 -1.41 -16.38
C ASN A 387 -5.77 -1.85 -16.08
N PHE A 388 -5.35 -2.98 -16.63
CA PHE A 388 -4.04 -3.58 -16.40
C PHE A 388 -3.45 -4.11 -17.70
N VAL A 389 -2.13 -4.03 -17.84
CA VAL A 389 -1.41 -4.51 -19.03
C VAL A 389 -1.71 -5.98 -19.38
N PRO A 390 -1.80 -6.93 -18.41
CA PRO A 390 -2.16 -8.31 -18.72
C PRO A 390 -3.54 -8.48 -19.38
N GLU A 391 -4.47 -7.56 -19.15
CA GLU A 391 -5.81 -7.60 -19.75
C GLU A 391 -5.78 -7.33 -21.26
N LEU A 392 -4.69 -6.71 -21.76
CA LEU A 392 -4.49 -6.51 -23.21
C LEU A 392 -4.56 -7.82 -23.99
N TRP A 393 -4.14 -8.95 -23.41
CA TRP A 393 -4.29 -10.25 -24.03
C TRP A 393 -5.75 -10.55 -24.42
N ASN A 394 -6.68 -10.34 -23.51
CA ASN A 394 -8.10 -10.62 -23.75
C ASN A 394 -8.72 -9.71 -24.82
N GLU A 395 -8.14 -8.53 -25.03
CA GLU A 395 -8.60 -7.56 -26.02
C GLU A 395 -7.81 -7.64 -27.36
N SER A 396 -6.76 -8.51 -27.44
CA SER A 396 -5.84 -8.55 -28.59
C SER A 396 -5.51 -9.95 -29.11
N TYR A 397 -5.91 -11.04 -28.44
CA TYR A 397 -5.53 -12.42 -28.83
C TYR A 397 -5.77 -12.72 -30.31
N PHE A 398 -6.81 -12.13 -30.89
CA PHE A 398 -7.18 -12.31 -32.29
C PHE A 398 -6.17 -11.70 -33.29
N PHE A 399 -5.22 -10.90 -32.86
CA PHE A 399 -4.10 -10.50 -33.73
C PHE A 399 -3.07 -11.61 -33.92
N PHE A 400 -3.01 -12.55 -33.00
CA PHE A 400 -2.02 -13.63 -32.95
C PHE A 400 -2.61 -14.99 -33.35
N GLU A 401 -3.88 -15.22 -33.01
CA GLU A 401 -4.56 -16.49 -33.17
C GLU A 401 -5.96 -16.30 -33.77
N ALA A 402 -6.36 -17.19 -34.70
CA ALA A 402 -7.74 -17.19 -35.17
C ALA A 402 -8.69 -17.65 -34.06
N PRO A 403 -9.90 -17.09 -33.96
CA PRO A 403 -10.85 -17.50 -32.95
C PRO A 403 -11.16 -18.99 -33.04
N ALA A 404 -11.02 -19.68 -31.87
CA ALA A 404 -11.35 -21.09 -31.79
C ALA A 404 -12.87 -21.32 -31.73
N GLU A 405 -13.56 -20.39 -31.05
CA GLU A 405 -14.99 -20.40 -30.81
C GLU A 405 -15.64 -19.05 -31.16
N TYR A 406 -16.92 -19.06 -31.37
CA TYR A 406 -17.71 -17.85 -31.67
C TYR A 406 -18.76 -17.63 -30.58
N ASP A 407 -18.94 -16.37 -30.14
CA ASP A 407 -19.98 -15.99 -29.19
C ASP A 407 -21.38 -16.34 -29.73
N GLU A 408 -22.01 -17.35 -29.15
CA GLU A 408 -23.29 -17.85 -29.60
C GLU A 408 -24.41 -16.81 -29.58
N LYS A 409 -24.43 -15.90 -28.59
CA LYS A 409 -25.45 -14.86 -28.49
C LYS A 409 -25.26 -13.82 -29.59
N PHE A 410 -24.03 -13.44 -29.83
CA PHE A 410 -23.71 -12.51 -30.92
C PHE A 410 -23.90 -13.17 -32.28
N MET A 411 -23.53 -14.43 -32.44
CA MET A 411 -23.74 -15.21 -33.68
C MET A 411 -25.22 -15.24 -34.06
N LYS A 412 -26.14 -15.57 -33.15
CA LYS A 412 -27.60 -15.54 -33.41
C LYS A 412 -28.11 -14.17 -33.87
N LYS A 413 -27.46 -13.11 -33.43
CA LYS A 413 -27.81 -11.73 -33.81
C LYS A 413 -27.18 -11.33 -35.17
N ALA A 414 -25.94 -11.71 -35.39
CA ALA A 414 -25.13 -11.29 -36.53
C ALA A 414 -25.42 -12.10 -37.81
N VAL A 415 -25.68 -13.42 -37.67
CA VAL A 415 -25.91 -14.33 -38.80
C VAL A 415 -27.41 -14.32 -39.19
N LYS A 416 -27.68 -14.10 -40.50
CA LYS A 416 -29.00 -14.09 -41.11
C LYS A 416 -28.95 -14.94 -42.38
N ASP A 417 -30.09 -15.15 -43.04
CA ASP A 417 -30.22 -16.02 -44.23
C ASP A 417 -29.30 -15.60 -45.37
N ASP A 418 -29.04 -14.32 -45.54
CA ASP A 418 -28.21 -13.71 -46.56
C ASP A 418 -26.70 -13.59 -46.16
N THR A 419 -26.35 -13.96 -44.95
CA THR A 419 -24.97 -13.76 -44.44
C THR A 419 -23.93 -14.54 -45.22
N LYS A 420 -24.27 -15.77 -45.64
CA LYS A 420 -23.35 -16.62 -46.40
C LYS A 420 -22.97 -15.98 -47.73
N ASP A 421 -23.93 -15.46 -48.48
CA ASP A 421 -23.71 -14.80 -49.77
C ASP A 421 -22.92 -13.49 -49.60
N LEU A 422 -23.29 -12.69 -48.58
CA LEU A 422 -22.59 -11.45 -48.29
C LEU A 422 -21.11 -11.67 -47.87
N MET A 423 -20.82 -12.70 -47.08
CA MET A 423 -19.45 -13.00 -46.68
C MET A 423 -18.63 -13.58 -47.84
N SER A 424 -19.26 -14.37 -48.74
CA SER A 424 -18.60 -14.86 -49.96
C SER A 424 -18.24 -13.71 -50.89
N GLU A 425 -19.12 -12.76 -51.10
CA GLU A 425 -18.86 -11.56 -51.90
C GLU A 425 -17.81 -10.66 -51.25
N LEU A 426 -17.82 -10.51 -49.91
CA LEU A 426 -16.81 -9.79 -49.15
C LEU A 426 -15.41 -10.35 -49.41
N ILE A 427 -15.25 -11.69 -49.40
CA ILE A 427 -13.98 -12.36 -49.74
C ILE A 427 -13.47 -11.93 -51.11
N VAL A 428 -14.34 -11.99 -52.13
CA VAL A 428 -13.97 -11.59 -53.51
C VAL A 428 -13.52 -10.14 -53.56
N ARG A 429 -14.22 -9.23 -52.85
CA ARG A 429 -13.84 -7.81 -52.81
C ARG A 429 -12.50 -7.61 -52.12
N LEU A 430 -12.27 -8.23 -50.98
CA LEU A 430 -11.01 -8.13 -50.26
C LEU A 430 -9.83 -8.74 -51.01
N GLN A 431 -10.04 -9.82 -51.76
CA GLN A 431 -9.01 -10.42 -52.60
C GLN A 431 -8.52 -9.44 -53.69
N GLY A 432 -9.42 -8.62 -54.23
CA GLY A 432 -9.12 -7.63 -55.27
C GLY A 432 -8.43 -6.35 -54.78
N VAL A 433 -8.24 -6.15 -53.46
CA VAL A 433 -7.60 -4.92 -52.95
C VAL A 433 -6.08 -4.97 -53.09
N ASP A 434 -5.50 -4.00 -53.80
CA ASP A 434 -4.07 -3.78 -53.87
C ASP A 434 -3.57 -2.88 -52.74
N GLY A 435 -2.53 -3.35 -52.01
CA GLY A 435 -2.01 -2.68 -50.82
C GLY A 435 -3.05 -2.71 -49.70
N PHE A 436 -3.09 -3.81 -48.95
CA PHE A 436 -4.11 -4.19 -47.99
C PHE A 436 -4.01 -3.38 -46.68
N THR A 437 -4.31 -2.06 -46.75
CA THR A 437 -4.34 -1.13 -45.63
C THR A 437 -5.78 -0.96 -45.11
N SER A 438 -5.92 -0.52 -43.83
CA SER A 438 -7.19 -0.22 -43.19
C SER A 438 -8.04 0.74 -44.03
N GLU A 439 -7.46 1.85 -44.52
CA GLU A 439 -8.13 2.87 -45.33
C GLU A 439 -8.67 2.31 -46.67
N LYS A 440 -7.84 1.58 -47.42
CA LYS A 440 -8.23 1.03 -48.71
C LYS A 440 -9.28 -0.06 -48.60
N THR A 441 -9.11 -0.97 -47.64
CA THR A 441 -10.06 -2.06 -47.42
C THR A 441 -11.41 -1.52 -46.95
N GLU A 442 -11.38 -0.52 -46.08
CA GLU A 442 -12.59 0.16 -45.63
C GLU A 442 -13.33 0.86 -46.76
N ALA A 443 -12.61 1.58 -47.63
CA ALA A 443 -13.21 2.29 -48.75
C ALA A 443 -13.93 1.32 -49.70
N VAL A 444 -13.27 0.22 -50.10
CA VAL A 444 -13.84 -0.81 -50.99
C VAL A 444 -15.08 -1.45 -50.36
N VAL A 445 -15.02 -1.81 -49.09
CA VAL A 445 -16.18 -2.47 -48.42
C VAL A 445 -17.32 -1.49 -48.22
N LYS A 446 -17.06 -0.24 -47.84
CA LYS A 446 -18.09 0.79 -47.70
C LYS A 446 -18.80 1.11 -49.01
N GLU A 447 -18.03 1.30 -50.12
CA GLU A 447 -18.57 1.55 -51.43
C GLU A 447 -19.47 0.38 -51.89
N TRP A 448 -19.03 -0.85 -51.68
CA TRP A 448 -19.80 -2.04 -52.00
C TRP A 448 -21.12 -2.10 -51.21
N ILE A 449 -21.08 -1.91 -49.87
CA ILE A 449 -22.28 -1.93 -49.02
C ILE A 449 -23.29 -0.86 -49.49
N GLN A 450 -22.80 0.33 -49.84
CA GLN A 450 -23.63 1.43 -50.35
C GLN A 450 -24.26 1.08 -51.70
N SER A 451 -23.49 0.49 -52.61
CA SER A 451 -23.99 0.08 -53.93
C SER A 451 -25.08 -1.00 -53.86
N MET A 452 -25.07 -1.80 -52.82
CA MET A 452 -26.07 -2.86 -52.57
C MET A 452 -27.31 -2.34 -51.80
N GLU A 453 -27.29 -1.09 -51.35
CA GLU A 453 -28.37 -0.47 -50.55
C GLU A 453 -28.73 -1.27 -49.26
N ILE A 454 -27.74 -1.97 -48.69
CA ILE A 454 -27.91 -2.79 -47.47
C ILE A 454 -27.42 -2.08 -46.22
N GLY A 455 -27.96 -2.47 -45.07
CA GLY A 455 -27.51 -1.92 -43.78
C GLY A 455 -26.08 -2.36 -43.46
N PHE A 456 -25.23 -1.40 -43.06
CA PHE A 456 -23.81 -1.62 -42.74
C PHE A 456 -23.60 -2.78 -41.74
N GLY A 457 -24.45 -2.89 -40.71
CA GLY A 457 -24.38 -3.95 -39.72
C GLY A 457 -24.60 -5.37 -40.26
N LYS A 458 -25.26 -5.53 -41.41
CA LYS A 458 -25.46 -6.84 -42.03
C LYS A 458 -24.17 -7.49 -42.49
N VAL A 459 -23.18 -6.67 -42.88
CA VAL A 459 -21.86 -7.13 -43.34
C VAL A 459 -20.87 -7.07 -42.19
N MET A 460 -20.81 -5.96 -41.46
CA MET A 460 -19.76 -5.72 -40.46
C MET A 460 -19.90 -6.57 -39.19
N SER A 461 -21.12 -6.96 -38.79
CA SER A 461 -21.30 -7.81 -37.63
C SER A 461 -20.78 -9.24 -37.83
N PRO A 462 -21.18 -9.97 -38.92
CA PRO A 462 -20.61 -11.28 -39.19
C PRO A 462 -19.11 -11.21 -39.57
N PHE A 463 -18.65 -10.15 -40.23
CA PHE A 463 -17.24 -9.93 -40.52
C PHE A 463 -16.42 -9.84 -39.23
N ARG A 464 -16.82 -9.01 -38.28
CA ARG A 464 -16.18 -8.94 -36.96
C ARG A 464 -16.19 -10.30 -36.25
N LEU A 465 -17.32 -10.99 -36.27
CA LEU A 465 -17.44 -12.30 -35.66
C LEU A 465 -16.46 -13.31 -36.25
N ALA A 466 -16.29 -13.31 -37.56
CA ALA A 466 -15.32 -14.18 -38.25
C ALA A 466 -13.87 -13.92 -37.81
N LEU A 467 -13.51 -12.65 -37.58
CA LEU A 467 -12.14 -12.25 -37.27
C LEU A 467 -11.80 -12.39 -35.78
N VAL A 468 -12.76 -12.05 -34.92
CA VAL A 468 -12.54 -11.90 -33.46
C VAL A 468 -13.23 -12.99 -32.63
N GLY A 469 -14.23 -13.64 -33.18
CA GLY A 469 -15.07 -14.60 -32.44
C GLY A 469 -16.13 -13.93 -31.56
N ALA A 470 -16.15 -12.60 -31.46
CA ALA A 470 -17.04 -11.84 -30.58
C ALA A 470 -17.50 -10.51 -31.22
N GLY A 471 -18.50 -9.88 -30.60
CA GLY A 471 -19.04 -8.60 -31.04
C GLY A 471 -18.28 -7.35 -30.60
N LYS A 472 -17.11 -7.52 -29.95
CA LYS A 472 -16.26 -6.45 -29.42
C LYS A 472 -14.89 -6.43 -30.09
N GLY A 473 -14.14 -5.37 -29.89
CA GLY A 473 -12.77 -5.23 -30.41
C GLY A 473 -12.56 -3.86 -31.08
N PRO A 474 -11.35 -3.57 -31.57
CA PRO A 474 -11.03 -2.35 -32.30
C PRO A 474 -11.71 -2.29 -33.66
N HIS A 475 -11.36 -1.29 -34.45
CA HIS A 475 -11.90 -1.15 -35.80
C HIS A 475 -11.54 -2.36 -36.66
N VAL A 476 -12.52 -2.92 -37.38
CA VAL A 476 -12.34 -4.20 -38.12
C VAL A 476 -11.25 -4.10 -39.20
N PHE A 477 -11.16 -2.95 -39.83
CA PHE A 477 -10.19 -2.74 -40.91
C PHE A 477 -8.75 -2.59 -40.35
N ASP A 478 -8.58 -2.09 -39.14
CA ASP A 478 -7.27 -2.10 -38.45
C ASP A 478 -6.85 -3.53 -38.09
N ILE A 479 -7.81 -4.38 -37.71
CA ILE A 479 -7.54 -5.79 -37.44
C ILE A 479 -7.01 -6.48 -38.71
N ILE A 480 -7.71 -6.34 -39.85
CA ILE A 480 -7.32 -7.03 -41.07
C ILE A 480 -6.03 -6.50 -41.68
N GLU A 481 -5.71 -5.23 -41.49
CA GLU A 481 -4.41 -4.69 -41.87
C GLU A 481 -3.26 -5.36 -41.10
N ILE A 482 -3.46 -5.61 -39.81
CA ILE A 482 -2.45 -6.22 -38.94
C ILE A 482 -2.29 -7.72 -39.24
N ILE A 483 -3.38 -8.47 -39.33
CA ILE A 483 -3.31 -9.92 -39.58
C ILE A 483 -2.99 -10.25 -41.05
N GLY A 484 -3.18 -9.31 -41.95
CA GLY A 484 -2.90 -9.45 -43.36
C GLY A 484 -4.04 -10.10 -44.18
N LYS A 485 -3.90 -10.01 -45.48
CA LYS A 485 -4.91 -10.44 -46.49
C LYS A 485 -5.20 -11.94 -46.41
N GLU A 486 -4.15 -12.75 -46.39
CA GLU A 486 -4.28 -14.21 -46.41
C GLU A 486 -4.99 -14.76 -45.19
N GLU A 487 -4.58 -14.31 -43.97
CA GLU A 487 -5.21 -14.71 -42.71
C GLU A 487 -6.65 -14.20 -42.63
N THR A 488 -6.95 -12.99 -43.10
CA THR A 488 -8.32 -12.45 -43.18
C THR A 488 -9.24 -13.35 -43.97
N ILE A 489 -8.82 -13.78 -45.16
CA ILE A 489 -9.60 -14.62 -46.05
C ILE A 489 -9.78 -16.00 -45.41
N LEU A 490 -8.71 -16.58 -44.87
CA LEU A 490 -8.77 -17.89 -44.21
C LEU A 490 -9.80 -17.90 -43.05
N ARG A 491 -9.84 -16.85 -42.26
CA ARG A 491 -10.83 -16.72 -41.15
C ARG A 491 -12.26 -16.59 -41.67
N LEU A 492 -12.47 -15.84 -42.74
CA LEU A 492 -13.78 -15.73 -43.38
C LEU A 492 -14.25 -17.08 -43.96
N GLU A 493 -13.40 -17.82 -44.63
CA GLU A 493 -13.70 -19.15 -45.16
C GLU A 493 -14.01 -20.16 -44.06
N LYS A 494 -13.21 -20.14 -42.98
CA LYS A 494 -13.46 -20.95 -41.78
C LYS A 494 -14.82 -20.63 -41.12
N PHE A 495 -15.16 -19.33 -41.03
CA PHE A 495 -16.45 -18.89 -40.51
C PHE A 495 -17.60 -19.36 -41.40
N LEU A 496 -17.48 -19.23 -42.74
CA LEU A 496 -18.49 -19.71 -43.70
C LEU A 496 -18.75 -21.23 -43.53
N SER A 497 -17.72 -22.03 -43.29
CA SER A 497 -17.87 -23.45 -43.06
C SER A 497 -18.64 -23.80 -41.78
N LYS A 498 -18.72 -22.88 -40.82
CA LYS A 498 -19.42 -23.07 -39.54
C LYS A 498 -20.88 -22.64 -39.57
N ILE A 499 -21.25 -21.74 -40.48
CA ILE A 499 -22.62 -21.23 -40.65
C ILE A 499 -23.37 -21.91 -41.80
N SER A 500 -22.71 -22.93 -42.40
CA SER A 500 -23.26 -23.71 -43.52
C SER A 500 -24.28 -24.73 -43.07
#